data_def737da5b8c5086b72a4d190ba2007c
#
_entry.id   def737da5b8c5086b72a4d190ba2007c
#
_cell.length_a   1.000
_cell.length_b   1.000
_cell.length_c   1.000
_cell.angle_alpha   90.00
_cell.angle_beta   90.00
_cell.angle_gamma   90.00
#
_symmetry.space_group_name_H-M   'P 1'
#
loop_
_entity.id
_entity.type
_entity.pdbx_description
1 polymer ?
#
loop_
_entity_poly.entity_id
_entity_poly.type
_entity_poly.pdbx_seq_one_letter_code
_entity_poly.pdbx_strand_id
1 'polypeptide(L)'
;TKMKPITREVYLKWYEDMLFWRKFEDKLAAVYIQQKVRGFLHLYNGQEAVLAGALHAMDLSKDKMITAYRNHVQPIGMGVDPRKVMAELYGKATGTSKGMGGSMHIFSKEHGFYGGHGIVGAQIPVGAGIAFADKYFNTGGVTLTYFGDGAARQGSLHEAFNMAMLWKLPVVFIVENNGYAMGTSVERTANHTDIWKLGLGYEMPCGPVDGMNPVKVAEAMHEAMERARRGDGPTFLEMKTYRYRGHSMSDAQLYRTKEEVEEYKKIDPITQVLDIIKENNYATEAEIETIDQR
;
A
#
# COMPACT_ATOMS: atom_id res chain seq x y z
N THR A 1 -6.93 15.36 -16.31
CA THR A 1 -5.64 15.14 -17.01
C THR A 1 -5.57 13.69 -17.50
N LYS A 2 -4.95 13.43 -18.64
CA LYS A 2 -4.79 12.07 -19.15
C LYS A 2 -3.76 11.32 -18.30
N MET A 3 -4.01 10.04 -18.01
CA MET A 3 -3.07 9.18 -17.30
C MET A 3 -1.72 9.12 -18.03
N LYS A 4 -0.62 9.12 -17.27
CA LYS A 4 0.72 8.85 -17.81
C LYS A 4 0.72 7.49 -18.51
N PRO A 5 1.24 7.35 -19.72
CA PRO A 5 1.21 6.09 -20.45
C PRO A 5 2.05 5.03 -19.72
N ILE A 6 1.58 3.79 -19.79
CA ILE A 6 2.28 2.63 -19.25
C ILE A 6 3.18 2.08 -20.36
N THR A 7 4.41 2.56 -20.37
CA THR A 7 5.41 2.26 -21.38
C THR A 7 6.28 1.06 -20.98
N ARG A 8 7.18 0.64 -21.90
CA ARG A 8 8.25 -0.32 -21.60
C ARG A 8 9.03 0.04 -20.33
N GLU A 9 9.41 1.31 -20.21
CA GLU A 9 10.18 1.84 -19.05
C GLU A 9 9.40 1.69 -17.75
N VAL A 10 8.09 1.90 -17.78
CA VAL A 10 7.22 1.71 -16.62
C VAL A 10 7.18 0.25 -16.18
N TYR A 11 7.03 -0.69 -17.11
CA TYR A 11 7.04 -2.12 -16.79
C TYR A 11 8.39 -2.56 -16.21
N LEU A 12 9.51 -2.09 -16.78
CA LEU A 12 10.84 -2.39 -16.25
C LEU A 12 11.03 -1.82 -14.84
N LYS A 13 10.57 -0.59 -14.61
CA LYS A 13 10.59 0.01 -13.27
C LYS A 13 9.71 -0.74 -12.29
N TRP A 14 8.51 -1.12 -12.66
CA TRP A 14 7.64 -1.92 -11.81
C TRP A 14 8.28 -3.26 -11.42
N TYR A 15 8.88 -3.94 -12.38
CA TYR A 15 9.58 -5.19 -12.12
C TYR A 15 10.73 -5.00 -11.12
N GLU A 16 11.58 -4.01 -11.35
CA GLU A 16 12.70 -3.69 -10.45
C GLU A 16 12.22 -3.31 -9.06
N ASP A 17 11.25 -2.40 -8.96
CA ASP A 17 10.74 -1.90 -7.68
C ASP A 17 10.04 -3.01 -6.88
N MET A 18 9.11 -3.73 -7.50
CA MET A 18 8.37 -4.79 -6.81
C MET A 18 9.29 -5.94 -6.39
N LEU A 19 10.26 -6.32 -7.21
CA LEU A 19 11.24 -7.33 -6.89
C LEU A 19 12.13 -6.88 -5.73
N PHE A 20 12.58 -5.62 -5.74
CA PHE A 20 13.36 -5.04 -4.65
C PHE A 20 12.58 -5.05 -3.33
N TRP A 21 11.32 -4.62 -3.34
CA TRP A 21 10.48 -4.63 -2.14
C TRP A 21 10.28 -6.04 -1.59
N ARG A 22 10.07 -7.01 -2.46
CA ARG A 22 9.94 -8.41 -2.05
C ARG A 22 11.22 -8.95 -1.42
N LYS A 23 12.36 -8.70 -2.05
CA LYS A 23 13.67 -9.11 -1.51
C LYS A 23 13.99 -8.40 -0.20
N PHE A 24 13.63 -7.13 -0.07
CA PHE A 24 13.78 -6.37 1.17
C PHE A 24 12.98 -7.01 2.32
N GLU A 25 11.72 -7.32 2.08
CA GLU A 25 10.87 -7.99 3.05
C GLU A 25 11.36 -9.42 3.38
N ASP A 26 11.80 -10.17 2.39
CA ASP A 26 12.39 -11.51 2.61
C ASP A 26 13.69 -11.43 3.44
N LYS A 27 14.51 -10.42 3.19
CA LYS A 27 15.70 -10.16 4.01
C LYS A 27 15.34 -9.83 5.45
N LEU A 28 14.30 -9.03 5.65
CA LEU A 28 13.79 -8.72 6.99
C LEU A 28 13.29 -9.97 7.70
N ALA A 29 12.57 -10.86 7.01
CA ALA A 29 12.15 -12.14 7.58
C ALA A 29 13.36 -12.96 8.05
N ALA A 30 14.41 -13.03 7.24
CA ALA A 30 15.63 -13.77 7.58
C ALA A 30 16.35 -13.19 8.80
N VAL A 31 16.51 -11.87 8.88
CA VAL A 31 17.20 -11.24 10.03
C VAL A 31 16.33 -11.24 11.30
N TYR A 32 15.02 -11.29 11.16
CA TYR A 32 14.10 -11.47 12.29
C TYR A 32 14.30 -12.86 12.94
N ILE A 33 14.38 -13.91 12.12
CA ILE A 33 14.68 -15.27 12.61
C ILE A 33 16.03 -15.31 13.34
N GLN A 34 17.01 -14.52 12.89
CA GLN A 34 18.30 -14.34 13.56
C GLN A 34 18.23 -13.47 14.83
N GLN A 35 17.04 -13.03 15.24
CA GLN A 35 16.81 -12.15 16.39
C GLN A 35 17.54 -10.77 16.34
N LYS A 36 17.91 -10.33 15.15
CA LYS A 36 18.55 -9.03 14.93
C LYS A 36 17.54 -7.87 14.90
N VAL A 37 16.29 -8.16 14.55
CA VAL A 37 15.15 -7.25 14.59
C VAL A 37 14.13 -7.81 15.57
N ARG A 38 13.57 -6.97 16.42
CA ARG A 38 12.66 -7.37 17.51
C ARG A 38 11.28 -6.75 17.33
N GLY A 39 10.33 -7.22 18.13
CA GLY A 39 8.94 -6.75 18.14
C GLY A 39 8.07 -7.45 17.12
N PHE A 40 6.96 -6.82 16.75
CA PHE A 40 6.01 -7.33 15.76
C PHE A 40 6.40 -6.87 14.38
N LEU A 41 6.88 -7.78 13.55
CA LEU A 41 7.29 -7.51 12.17
C LEU A 41 6.16 -7.90 11.21
N HIS A 42 5.68 -6.93 10.43
CA HIS A 42 4.60 -7.10 9.46
C HIS A 42 5.15 -6.93 8.04
N LEU A 43 5.05 -7.96 7.22
CA LEU A 43 5.61 -7.99 5.87
C LEU A 43 4.54 -7.76 4.80
N TYR A 44 4.94 -7.13 3.71
CA TYR A 44 4.07 -6.70 2.60
C TYR A 44 4.03 -7.68 1.42
N ASN A 45 4.74 -8.81 1.50
CA ASN A 45 4.86 -9.80 0.44
C ASN A 45 3.50 -10.17 -0.17
N GLY A 46 3.39 -10.06 -1.48
CA GLY A 46 2.19 -10.34 -2.27
C GLY A 46 1.36 -9.10 -2.62
N GLN A 47 1.56 -7.98 -1.93
CA GLN A 47 0.77 -6.74 -2.09
C GLN A 47 1.51 -5.64 -2.87
N GLU A 48 2.63 -5.96 -3.49
CA GLU A 48 3.52 -4.97 -4.14
C GLU A 48 2.84 -4.21 -5.29
N ALA A 49 1.91 -4.82 -6.01
CA ALA A 49 1.19 -4.16 -7.12
C ALA A 49 0.35 -2.98 -6.65
N VAL A 50 -0.19 -3.03 -5.45
CA VAL A 50 -0.98 -1.93 -4.86
C VAL A 50 -0.12 -0.67 -4.75
N LEU A 51 1.12 -0.81 -4.30
CA LEU A 51 2.06 0.31 -4.19
C LEU A 51 2.58 0.75 -5.56
N ALA A 52 3.00 -0.18 -6.41
CA ALA A 52 3.57 0.12 -7.73
C ALA A 52 2.61 0.92 -8.61
N GLY A 53 1.35 0.50 -8.69
CA GLY A 53 0.32 1.19 -9.45
C GLY A 53 -0.02 2.57 -8.87
N ALA A 54 -0.09 2.68 -7.55
CA ALA A 54 -0.37 3.95 -6.87
C ALA A 54 0.73 4.98 -7.15
N LEU A 55 2.00 4.59 -7.04
CA LEU A 55 3.14 5.49 -7.29
C LEU A 55 3.15 6.02 -8.73
N HIS A 56 2.69 5.22 -9.71
CA HIS A 56 2.58 5.67 -11.09
C HIS A 56 1.57 6.83 -11.25
N ALA A 57 0.52 6.85 -10.45
CA ALA A 57 -0.50 7.89 -10.47
C ALA A 57 -0.15 9.12 -9.61
N MET A 58 0.81 9.00 -8.69
CA MET A 58 1.19 10.06 -7.76
C MET A 58 2.09 11.12 -8.38
N ASP A 59 1.95 12.33 -7.85
CA ASP A 59 2.94 13.40 -7.96
C ASP A 59 3.66 13.52 -6.61
N LEU A 60 4.85 12.92 -6.52
CA LEU A 60 5.61 12.85 -5.26
C LEU A 60 6.08 14.22 -4.74
N SER A 61 5.99 15.28 -5.56
CA SER A 61 6.34 16.63 -5.12
C SER A 61 5.28 17.25 -4.18
N LYS A 62 4.06 16.71 -4.16
CA LYS A 62 2.96 17.30 -3.38
C LYS A 62 1.98 16.30 -2.78
N ASP A 63 1.91 15.08 -3.31
CA ASP A 63 1.01 14.05 -2.79
C ASP A 63 1.59 13.40 -1.53
N LYS A 64 0.71 12.95 -0.66
CA LYS A 64 1.06 12.37 0.63
C LYS A 64 0.43 10.99 0.79
N MET A 65 1.05 10.18 1.62
CA MET A 65 0.58 8.84 1.95
C MET A 65 0.59 8.63 3.46
N ILE A 66 -0.45 7.98 3.96
CA ILE A 66 -0.53 7.50 5.33
C ILE A 66 -1.03 6.05 5.31
N THR A 67 -0.44 5.20 6.12
CA THR A 67 -0.71 3.75 6.11
C THR A 67 -0.95 3.20 7.51
N ALA A 68 -1.35 1.94 7.56
CA ALA A 68 -1.31 1.13 8.77
C ALA A 68 0.15 0.70 9.09
N TYR A 69 0.27 -0.27 9.97
CA TYR A 69 1.54 -0.78 10.50
C TYR A 69 2.38 -1.61 9.51
N ARG A 70 1.84 -2.02 8.34
CA ARG A 70 2.53 -2.77 7.29
C ARG A 70 3.16 -1.79 6.29
N ASN A 71 4.25 -1.12 6.70
CA ASN A 71 4.68 0.12 6.11
C ASN A 71 6.18 0.20 5.77
N HIS A 72 6.84 -0.94 5.51
CA HIS A 72 8.29 -0.93 5.25
C HIS A 72 8.64 -0.39 3.87
N VAL A 73 7.90 -0.81 2.85
CA VAL A 73 8.25 -0.55 1.45
C VAL A 73 7.62 0.71 0.87
N GLN A 74 6.52 1.19 1.42
CA GLN A 74 5.87 2.42 0.97
C GLN A 74 6.79 3.65 1.06
N PRO A 75 7.49 3.90 2.16
CA PRO A 75 8.43 5.01 2.22
C PRO A 75 9.59 4.85 1.23
N ILE A 76 10.06 3.62 0.99
CA ILE A 76 11.09 3.33 -0.02
C ILE A 76 10.60 3.73 -1.41
N GLY A 77 9.36 3.34 -1.76
CA GLY A 77 8.73 3.73 -3.02
C GLY A 77 8.58 5.25 -3.18
N MET A 78 8.42 5.97 -2.08
CA MET A 78 8.33 7.45 -2.07
C MET A 78 9.69 8.15 -2.01
N GLY A 79 10.80 7.42 -2.01
CA GLY A 79 12.14 7.97 -2.12
C GLY A 79 13.01 7.91 -0.87
N VAL A 80 12.52 7.32 0.22
CA VAL A 80 13.33 7.11 1.43
C VAL A 80 14.42 6.07 1.16
N ASP A 81 15.64 6.34 1.58
CA ASP A 81 16.76 5.40 1.46
C ASP A 81 16.42 4.09 2.20
N PRO A 82 16.44 2.93 1.53
CA PRO A 82 16.17 1.63 2.16
C PRO A 82 17.05 1.35 3.38
N ARG A 83 18.26 1.87 3.41
CA ARG A 83 19.19 1.72 4.55
C ARG A 83 18.66 2.43 5.80
N LYS A 84 17.96 3.56 5.65
CA LYS A 84 17.33 4.25 6.78
C LYS A 84 16.15 3.47 7.33
N VAL A 85 15.36 2.83 6.47
CA VAL A 85 14.26 1.94 6.90
C VAL A 85 14.83 0.73 7.63
N MET A 86 15.87 0.10 7.08
CA MET A 86 16.54 -1.03 7.73
C MET A 86 17.16 -0.62 9.07
N ALA A 87 17.81 0.54 9.15
CA ALA A 87 18.37 1.09 10.39
C ALA A 87 17.29 1.28 11.47
N GLU A 88 16.11 1.76 11.09
CA GLU A 88 14.97 1.89 12.01
C GLU A 88 14.56 0.55 12.60
N LEU A 89 14.44 -0.48 11.75
CA LEU A 89 14.11 -1.83 12.18
C LEU A 89 15.15 -2.45 13.11
N TYR A 90 16.41 -2.06 12.95
CA TYR A 90 17.50 -2.46 13.85
C TYR A 90 17.60 -1.57 15.11
N GLY A 91 16.70 -0.61 15.31
CA GLY A 91 16.71 0.29 16.46
C GLY A 91 17.87 1.27 16.48
N LYS A 92 18.37 1.69 15.30
CA LYS A 92 19.52 2.60 15.18
C LYS A 92 19.07 4.05 15.09
N ALA A 93 19.86 4.95 15.67
CA ALA A 93 19.60 6.39 15.66
C ALA A 93 19.57 7.00 14.24
N THR A 94 20.18 6.35 13.25
CA THR A 94 20.14 6.74 11.84
C THR A 94 18.85 6.30 11.11
N GLY A 95 17.95 5.60 11.80
CA GLY A 95 16.66 5.20 11.27
C GLY A 95 15.70 6.38 11.07
N THR A 96 14.61 6.13 10.36
CA THR A 96 13.59 7.12 10.01
C THR A 96 12.90 7.77 11.21
N SER A 97 12.80 7.05 12.33
CA SER A 97 12.22 7.51 13.59
C SER A 97 13.25 7.40 14.74
N LYS A 98 14.53 7.60 14.42
CA LYS A 98 15.67 7.52 15.36
C LYS A 98 15.77 6.19 16.12
N GLY A 99 15.28 5.12 15.52
CA GLY A 99 15.28 3.78 16.11
C GLY A 99 14.15 3.52 17.11
N MET A 100 13.24 4.45 17.30
CA MET A 100 12.16 4.35 18.30
C MET A 100 10.83 3.85 17.72
N GLY A 101 10.65 3.91 16.42
CA GLY A 101 9.40 3.52 15.75
C GLY A 101 9.28 2.03 15.44
N GLY A 102 10.39 1.40 15.11
CA GLY A 102 10.43 -0.01 14.73
C GLY A 102 9.63 -0.31 13.46
N SER A 103 9.07 -1.53 13.38
CA SER A 103 8.35 -2.02 12.19
C SER A 103 7.07 -1.24 11.89
N MET A 104 6.36 -0.74 12.90
CA MET A 104 5.00 -0.22 12.73
C MET A 104 4.92 1.30 12.61
N HIS A 105 6.00 2.03 12.88
CA HIS A 105 6.00 3.48 12.97
C HIS A 105 7.17 4.11 12.20
N ILE A 106 7.11 3.95 10.88
CA ILE A 106 8.07 4.56 9.96
C ILE A 106 7.46 5.85 9.43
N PHE A 107 8.18 6.95 9.51
CA PHE A 107 7.74 8.28 9.07
C PHE A 107 8.82 8.96 8.25
N SER A 108 8.42 9.71 7.24
CA SER A 108 9.30 10.61 6.50
C SER A 108 8.50 11.78 5.94
N LYS A 109 8.34 12.83 6.74
CA LYS A 109 7.64 14.05 6.33
C LYS A 109 8.27 14.67 5.07
N GLU A 110 9.59 14.62 4.98
CA GLU A 110 10.35 15.11 3.82
C GLU A 110 9.91 14.47 2.50
N HIS A 111 9.55 13.17 2.54
CA HIS A 111 9.08 12.42 1.37
C HIS A 111 7.56 12.33 1.26
N GLY A 112 6.82 13.08 2.08
CA GLY A 112 5.35 13.02 2.08
C GLY A 112 4.76 11.74 2.66
N PHE A 113 5.55 10.94 3.37
CA PHE A 113 5.11 9.71 4.02
C PHE A 113 4.81 9.97 5.50
N TYR A 114 3.52 10.02 5.83
CA TYR A 114 3.02 10.33 7.18
C TYR A 114 2.81 9.08 8.04
N GLY A 115 3.43 8.01 7.64
CA GLY A 115 3.76 6.88 8.47
C GLY A 115 2.76 5.77 8.56
N GLY A 116 3.27 4.79 9.30
CA GLY A 116 2.53 3.66 9.79
C GLY A 116 1.94 3.94 11.17
N HIS A 117 0.78 3.34 11.41
CA HIS A 117 0.05 3.48 12.66
C HIS A 117 -0.30 2.12 13.23
N GLY A 118 0.07 1.88 14.49
CA GLY A 118 -0.20 0.62 15.18
C GLY A 118 -1.65 0.50 15.66
N ILE A 119 -2.32 1.62 15.92
CA ILE A 119 -3.73 1.64 16.30
C ILE A 119 -4.59 1.44 15.06
N VAL A 120 -5.26 0.30 15.00
CA VAL A 120 -6.04 -0.12 13.82
C VAL A 120 -7.16 0.88 13.50
N GLY A 121 -7.15 1.42 12.30
CA GLY A 121 -8.14 2.39 11.81
C GLY A 121 -7.88 3.84 12.19
N ALA A 122 -6.92 4.14 13.07
CA ALA A 122 -6.62 5.51 13.51
C ALA A 122 -6.14 6.40 12.35
N GLN A 123 -5.47 5.85 11.36
CA GLN A 123 -4.99 6.60 10.20
C GLN A 123 -6.10 7.13 9.29
N ILE A 124 -7.31 6.59 9.35
CA ILE A 124 -8.41 7.00 8.48
C ILE A 124 -8.80 8.46 8.72
N PRO A 125 -9.17 8.88 9.95
CA PRO A 125 -9.45 10.29 10.21
C PRO A 125 -8.21 11.18 10.10
N VAL A 126 -7.02 10.67 10.43
CA VAL A 126 -5.77 11.44 10.28
C VAL A 126 -5.50 11.75 8.81
N GLY A 127 -5.70 10.78 7.91
CA GLY A 127 -5.58 10.99 6.46
C GLY A 127 -6.56 12.04 5.93
N ALA A 128 -7.79 12.02 6.42
CA ALA A 128 -8.76 13.07 6.11
C ALA A 128 -8.28 14.45 6.62
N GLY A 129 -7.66 14.50 7.80
CA GLY A 129 -7.09 15.74 8.36
C GLY A 129 -5.92 16.28 7.54
N ILE A 130 -5.04 15.41 7.04
CA ILE A 130 -3.95 15.81 6.13
C ILE A 130 -4.53 16.41 4.84
N ALA A 131 -5.54 15.78 4.27
CA ALA A 131 -6.23 16.27 3.08
C ALA A 131 -6.95 17.62 3.35
N PHE A 132 -7.53 17.77 4.53
CA PHE A 132 -8.10 19.05 4.96
C PHE A 132 -7.05 20.15 4.95
N ALA A 133 -5.87 19.90 5.49
CA ALA A 133 -4.76 20.85 5.48
C ALA A 133 -4.33 21.20 4.05
N ASP A 134 -4.21 20.22 3.16
CA ASP A 134 -3.87 20.45 1.76
C ASP A 134 -4.91 21.31 1.04
N LYS A 135 -6.18 21.11 1.32
CA LYS A 135 -7.26 21.94 0.79
C LYS A 135 -7.21 23.36 1.37
N TYR A 136 -7.06 23.48 2.69
CA TYR A 136 -7.01 24.76 3.38
C TYR A 136 -5.85 25.64 2.88
N PHE A 137 -4.67 25.05 2.73
CA PHE A 137 -3.48 25.75 2.24
C PHE A 137 -3.35 25.78 0.72
N ASN A 138 -4.30 25.19 0.00
CA ASN A 138 -4.34 25.15 -1.47
C ASN A 138 -3.04 24.60 -2.09
N THR A 139 -2.51 23.50 -1.58
CA THR A 139 -1.26 22.90 -2.05
C THR A 139 -1.40 22.14 -3.37
N GLY A 140 -2.61 21.73 -3.72
CA GLY A 140 -2.89 20.85 -4.86
C GLY A 140 -2.52 19.40 -4.62
N GLY A 141 -2.10 19.04 -3.41
CA GLY A 141 -1.77 17.67 -3.02
C GLY A 141 -3.01 16.79 -2.79
N VAL A 142 -2.85 15.50 -2.97
CA VAL A 142 -3.84 14.46 -2.67
C VAL A 142 -3.24 13.53 -1.62
N THR A 143 -4.04 13.14 -0.63
CA THR A 143 -3.63 12.20 0.41
C THR A 143 -4.16 10.81 0.12
N LEU A 144 -3.26 9.83 0.00
CA LEU A 144 -3.61 8.42 -0.09
C LEU A 144 -3.64 7.85 1.33
N THR A 145 -4.82 7.36 1.74
CA THR A 145 -5.04 6.82 3.09
C THR A 145 -5.31 5.33 3.00
N TYR A 146 -4.35 4.54 3.42
CA TYR A 146 -4.40 3.07 3.36
C TYR A 146 -4.83 2.47 4.70
N PHE A 147 -5.64 1.43 4.64
CA PHE A 147 -6.04 0.65 5.81
C PHE A 147 -6.42 -0.78 5.40
N GLY A 148 -6.40 -1.69 6.35
CA GLY A 148 -6.77 -3.09 6.13
C GLY A 148 -8.27 -3.33 6.22
N ASP A 149 -8.68 -4.55 5.85
CA ASP A 149 -10.07 -5.00 5.90
C ASP A 149 -10.66 -4.96 7.32
N GLY A 150 -9.87 -5.31 8.34
CA GLY A 150 -10.29 -5.19 9.74
C GLY A 150 -10.49 -3.75 10.19
N ALA A 151 -9.61 -2.84 9.76
CA ALA A 151 -9.71 -1.41 10.07
C ALA A 151 -10.98 -0.78 9.48
N ALA A 152 -11.47 -1.29 8.37
CA ALA A 152 -12.71 -0.81 7.73
C ALA A 152 -13.95 -0.97 8.62
N ARG A 153 -13.87 -1.71 9.71
CA ARG A 153 -14.96 -1.91 10.68
C ARG A 153 -14.95 -0.91 11.84
N GLN A 154 -13.98 -0.02 11.89
CA GLN A 154 -13.93 1.04 12.89
C GLN A 154 -14.97 2.13 12.63
N GLY A 155 -15.64 2.61 13.67
CA GLY A 155 -16.63 3.69 13.56
C GLY A 155 -16.06 4.98 12.98
N SER A 156 -14.78 5.26 13.22
CA SER A 156 -14.08 6.44 12.70
C SER A 156 -14.00 6.48 11.17
N LEU A 157 -14.11 5.36 10.46
CA LEU A 157 -14.26 5.33 9.01
C LEU A 157 -15.49 6.12 8.58
N HIS A 158 -16.63 5.88 9.21
CA HIS A 158 -17.91 6.53 8.89
C HIS A 158 -17.86 8.03 9.16
N GLU A 159 -17.24 8.43 10.27
CA GLU A 159 -17.04 9.85 10.59
C GLU A 159 -16.14 10.54 9.56
N ALA A 160 -15.02 9.92 9.21
CA ALA A 160 -14.08 10.44 8.22
C ALA A 160 -14.72 10.52 6.81
N PHE A 161 -15.48 9.50 6.41
CA PHE A 161 -16.17 9.48 5.11
C PHE A 161 -17.18 10.63 5.02
N ASN A 162 -17.97 10.85 6.06
CA ASN A 162 -18.94 11.95 6.09
C ASN A 162 -18.26 13.31 5.94
N MET A 163 -17.22 13.55 6.73
CA MET A 163 -16.49 14.83 6.69
C MET A 163 -15.78 15.04 5.35
N ALA A 164 -15.16 14.00 4.80
CA ALA A 164 -14.45 14.08 3.54
C ALA A 164 -15.39 14.36 2.36
N MET A 165 -16.57 13.77 2.35
CA MET A 165 -17.58 14.04 1.33
C MET A 165 -18.21 15.44 1.50
N LEU A 166 -18.56 15.81 2.74
CA LEU A 166 -19.14 17.11 3.03
C LEU A 166 -18.22 18.27 2.57
N TRP A 167 -16.95 18.16 2.85
CA TRP A 167 -15.96 19.20 2.53
C TRP A 167 -15.20 18.94 1.22
N LYS A 168 -15.55 17.89 0.49
CA LYS A 168 -14.87 17.50 -0.76
C LYS A 168 -13.36 17.48 -0.62
N LEU A 169 -12.87 16.76 0.38
CA LEU A 169 -11.46 16.70 0.69
C LEU A 169 -10.67 15.92 -0.39
N PRO A 170 -9.45 16.36 -0.72
CA PRO A 170 -8.59 15.69 -1.69
C PRO A 170 -7.93 14.43 -1.08
N VAL A 171 -8.72 13.44 -0.77
CA VAL A 171 -8.29 12.17 -0.19
C VAL A 171 -8.80 10.99 -1.02
N VAL A 172 -7.97 9.96 -1.14
CA VAL A 172 -8.37 8.65 -1.65
C VAL A 172 -8.27 7.67 -0.50
N PHE A 173 -9.39 7.07 -0.12
CA PHE A 173 -9.43 6.00 0.86
C PHE A 173 -9.21 4.67 0.17
N ILE A 174 -8.26 3.88 0.65
CA ILE A 174 -7.84 2.63 0.01
C ILE A 174 -7.83 1.54 1.05
N VAL A 175 -8.76 0.59 0.95
CA VAL A 175 -8.70 -0.62 1.76
C VAL A 175 -7.91 -1.69 1.01
N GLU A 176 -6.85 -2.18 1.67
CA GLU A 176 -6.10 -3.33 1.21
C GLU A 176 -6.76 -4.59 1.80
N ASN A 177 -7.67 -5.17 1.03
CA ASN A 177 -8.33 -6.40 1.42
C ASN A 177 -7.45 -7.59 1.04
N ASN A 178 -6.66 -8.07 2.00
CA ASN A 178 -5.82 -9.25 1.86
C ASN A 178 -6.49 -10.54 2.37
N GLY A 179 -7.78 -10.51 2.61
CA GLY A 179 -8.63 -11.63 3.00
C GLY A 179 -8.74 -11.86 4.52
N TYR A 180 -7.78 -11.37 5.30
CA TYR A 180 -7.72 -11.66 6.74
C TYR A 180 -7.32 -10.46 7.58
N ALA A 181 -8.11 -10.18 8.63
CA ALA A 181 -7.73 -9.32 9.75
C ALA A 181 -7.11 -10.20 10.84
N MET A 182 -5.81 -10.19 11.00
CA MET A 182 -5.05 -11.21 11.73
C MET A 182 -5.35 -12.62 11.18
N GLY A 183 -6.10 -13.41 11.90
CA GLY A 183 -6.58 -14.74 11.51
C GLY A 183 -8.08 -14.78 11.23
N THR A 184 -8.77 -13.66 11.21
CA THR A 184 -10.21 -13.59 11.00
C THR A 184 -10.54 -13.19 9.57
N SER A 185 -11.21 -14.08 8.82
CA SER A 185 -11.63 -13.80 7.45
C SER A 185 -12.71 -12.73 7.40
N VAL A 186 -12.79 -12.00 6.29
CA VAL A 186 -13.82 -10.96 6.05
C VAL A 186 -15.22 -11.56 6.16
N GLU A 187 -15.43 -12.77 5.66
CA GLU A 187 -16.71 -13.47 5.70
C GLU A 187 -17.25 -13.71 7.13
N ARG A 188 -16.34 -13.83 8.10
CA ARG A 188 -16.70 -14.02 9.52
C ARG A 188 -17.13 -12.74 10.24
N THR A 189 -16.78 -11.59 9.70
CA THR A 189 -16.95 -10.29 10.39
C THR A 189 -17.86 -9.33 9.66
N ALA A 190 -18.22 -9.65 8.42
CA ALA A 190 -18.99 -8.76 7.56
C ALA A 190 -20.25 -9.45 7.03
N ASN A 191 -21.34 -8.71 6.97
CA ASN A 191 -22.58 -9.15 6.33
C ASN A 191 -22.39 -9.42 4.81
N HIS A 192 -21.43 -8.73 4.19
CA HIS A 192 -21.00 -8.95 2.81
C HIS A 192 -19.49 -8.73 2.69
N THR A 193 -18.89 -9.35 1.67
CA THR A 193 -17.43 -9.34 1.48
C THR A 193 -16.93 -8.18 0.61
N ASP A 194 -17.83 -7.45 -0.03
CA ASP A 194 -17.50 -6.27 -0.84
C ASP A 194 -17.40 -5.02 0.04
N ILE A 195 -16.23 -4.78 0.59
CA ILE A 195 -15.99 -3.70 1.56
C ILE A 195 -16.23 -2.32 0.92
N TRP A 196 -15.93 -2.16 -0.37
CA TRP A 196 -16.12 -0.91 -1.11
C TRP A 196 -17.56 -0.38 -1.03
N LYS A 197 -18.55 -1.26 -0.82
CA LYS A 197 -19.96 -0.87 -0.69
C LYS A 197 -20.24 0.06 0.50
N LEU A 198 -19.34 0.14 1.47
CA LEU A 198 -19.46 1.11 2.56
C LEU A 198 -19.46 2.57 2.06
N GLY A 199 -18.87 2.85 0.92
CA GLY A 199 -18.90 4.17 0.31
C GLY A 199 -20.26 4.59 -0.24
N LEU A 200 -21.13 3.64 -0.59
CA LEU A 200 -22.43 3.90 -1.20
C LEU A 200 -23.35 4.71 -0.30
N GLY A 201 -23.30 4.49 1.01
CA GLY A 201 -24.11 5.23 1.97
C GLY A 201 -23.78 6.73 2.06
N TYR A 202 -22.64 7.12 1.53
CA TYR A 202 -22.17 8.52 1.48
C TYR A 202 -22.20 9.11 0.06
N GLU A 203 -22.75 8.36 -0.89
CA GLU A 203 -22.68 8.71 -2.32
C GLU A 203 -21.23 8.94 -2.82
N MET A 204 -20.28 8.35 -2.14
CA MET A 204 -18.86 8.42 -2.52
C MET A 204 -18.60 7.47 -3.69
N PRO A 205 -17.94 7.93 -4.76
CA PRO A 205 -17.44 7.01 -5.79
C PRO A 205 -16.60 5.91 -5.15
N CYS A 206 -16.93 4.67 -5.44
CA CYS A 206 -16.28 3.52 -4.82
C CYS A 206 -16.33 2.30 -5.73
N GLY A 207 -15.43 1.38 -5.55
CA GLY A 207 -15.40 0.14 -6.32
C GLY A 207 -14.24 -0.77 -5.97
N PRO A 208 -14.31 -2.02 -6.46
CA PRO A 208 -13.22 -2.98 -6.34
C PRO A 208 -12.15 -2.75 -7.41
N VAL A 209 -10.92 -3.09 -7.09
CA VAL A 209 -9.78 -3.05 -7.99
C VAL A 209 -8.99 -4.36 -7.84
N ASP A 210 -8.52 -4.92 -8.93
CA ASP A 210 -7.58 -6.04 -8.90
C ASP A 210 -6.22 -5.55 -8.37
N GLY A 211 -6.01 -5.73 -7.07
CA GLY A 211 -4.81 -5.32 -6.36
C GLY A 211 -3.57 -6.18 -6.64
N MET A 212 -3.70 -7.23 -7.44
CA MET A 212 -2.58 -8.06 -7.93
C MET A 212 -2.07 -7.59 -9.30
N ASN A 213 -2.74 -6.64 -9.93
CA ASN A 213 -2.39 -6.10 -11.26
C ASN A 213 -2.05 -4.61 -11.18
N PRO A 214 -0.77 -4.22 -11.35
CA PRO A 214 -0.35 -2.83 -11.20
C PRO A 214 -0.96 -1.89 -12.24
N VAL A 215 -1.33 -2.38 -13.44
CA VAL A 215 -2.01 -1.58 -14.46
C VAL A 215 -3.40 -1.18 -13.97
N LYS A 216 -4.17 -2.13 -13.44
CA LYS A 216 -5.52 -1.86 -12.91
C LYS A 216 -5.48 -0.93 -11.70
N VAL A 217 -4.48 -1.10 -10.83
CA VAL A 217 -4.26 -0.18 -9.71
C VAL A 217 -3.94 1.23 -10.21
N ALA A 218 -3.03 1.37 -11.19
CA ALA A 218 -2.67 2.67 -11.75
C ALA A 218 -3.87 3.39 -12.38
N GLU A 219 -4.69 2.68 -13.15
CA GLU A 219 -5.90 3.23 -13.77
C GLU A 219 -6.89 3.76 -12.73
N ALA A 220 -7.22 2.95 -11.73
CA ALA A 220 -8.17 3.31 -10.68
C ALA A 220 -7.64 4.46 -9.81
N MET A 221 -6.36 4.44 -9.46
CA MET A 221 -5.72 5.50 -8.67
C MET A 221 -5.67 6.81 -9.44
N HIS A 222 -5.34 6.76 -10.73
CA HIS A 222 -5.33 7.96 -11.57
C HIS A 222 -6.71 8.64 -11.58
N GLU A 223 -7.77 7.90 -11.82
CA GLU A 223 -9.14 8.42 -11.83
C GLU A 223 -9.52 9.05 -10.48
N ALA A 224 -9.25 8.35 -9.40
CA ALA A 224 -9.54 8.82 -8.05
C ALA A 224 -8.75 10.09 -7.68
N MET A 225 -7.46 10.13 -8.02
CA MET A 225 -6.61 11.28 -7.73
C MET A 225 -6.94 12.50 -8.57
N GLU A 226 -7.28 12.32 -9.85
CA GLU A 226 -7.74 13.43 -10.70
C GLU A 226 -9.06 14.01 -10.19
N ARG A 227 -9.99 13.18 -9.75
CA ARG A 227 -11.22 13.62 -9.09
C ARG A 227 -10.92 14.48 -7.86
N ALA A 228 -10.03 14.02 -7.00
CA ALA A 228 -9.61 14.73 -5.80
C ALA A 228 -8.95 16.10 -6.14
N ARG A 229 -8.06 16.12 -7.13
CA ARG A 229 -7.38 17.37 -7.55
C ARG A 229 -8.32 18.42 -8.14
N ARG A 230 -9.37 17.99 -8.83
CA ARG A 230 -10.40 18.91 -9.35
C ARG A 230 -11.28 19.52 -8.26
N GLY A 231 -11.18 19.02 -7.03
CA GLY A 231 -12.05 19.47 -5.93
C GLY A 231 -13.40 18.77 -5.90
N ASP A 232 -13.56 17.64 -6.61
CA ASP A 232 -14.82 16.87 -6.65
C ASP A 232 -14.99 15.94 -5.45
N GLY A 233 -13.96 15.80 -4.62
CA GLY A 233 -14.01 15.07 -3.38
C GLY A 233 -13.34 13.68 -3.42
N PRO A 234 -13.55 12.88 -2.35
CA PRO A 234 -12.88 11.59 -2.17
C PRO A 234 -13.44 10.48 -3.04
N THR A 235 -12.64 9.43 -3.15
CA THR A 235 -13.03 8.11 -3.70
C THR A 235 -12.63 7.04 -2.70
N PHE A 236 -13.39 5.95 -2.64
CA PHE A 236 -13.07 4.77 -1.84
C PHE A 236 -12.82 3.57 -2.73
N LEU A 237 -11.60 3.02 -2.70
CA LEU A 237 -11.20 1.88 -3.50
C LEU A 237 -10.90 0.67 -2.62
N GLU A 238 -11.37 -0.49 -3.03
CA GLU A 238 -11.00 -1.76 -2.43
C GLU A 238 -9.99 -2.47 -3.31
N MET A 239 -8.73 -2.52 -2.85
CA MET A 239 -7.68 -3.31 -3.49
C MET A 239 -7.81 -4.77 -3.07
N LYS A 240 -8.31 -5.62 -3.95
CA LYS A 240 -8.38 -7.06 -3.73
C LYS A 240 -7.00 -7.65 -3.96
N THR A 241 -6.31 -7.97 -2.88
CA THR A 241 -4.93 -8.43 -2.86
C THR A 241 -4.78 -9.63 -1.95
N TYR A 242 -3.55 -10.13 -1.77
CA TYR A 242 -3.29 -11.26 -0.91
C TYR A 242 -1.95 -11.13 -0.21
N ARG A 243 -1.90 -11.52 1.06
CA ARG A 243 -0.70 -11.52 1.89
C ARG A 243 -0.07 -12.91 1.92
N TYR A 244 1.15 -13.07 1.39
CA TYR A 244 1.82 -14.38 1.35
C TYR A 244 2.37 -14.82 2.70
N ARG A 245 2.71 -13.87 3.56
CA ARG A 245 3.20 -14.13 4.92
C ARG A 245 2.05 -14.06 5.93
N GLY A 246 2.29 -14.52 7.15
CA GLY A 246 1.34 -14.34 8.25
C GLY A 246 1.05 -12.88 8.58
N HIS A 247 0.13 -12.63 9.48
CA HIS A 247 -0.19 -11.27 9.95
C HIS A 247 1.08 -10.54 10.43
N SER A 248 1.86 -11.23 11.25
CA SER A 248 3.22 -10.84 11.63
C SER A 248 4.14 -12.05 11.55
N MET A 249 5.44 -11.85 11.75
CA MET A 249 6.40 -12.95 11.75
C MET A 249 6.20 -13.97 12.89
N SER A 250 5.46 -13.60 13.93
CA SER A 250 5.08 -14.50 15.02
C SER A 250 3.78 -15.29 14.77
N ASP A 251 3.09 -15.03 13.66
CA ASP A 251 1.82 -15.66 13.31
C ASP A 251 2.06 -17.06 12.71
N ALA A 252 1.51 -18.08 13.35
CA ALA A 252 1.62 -19.48 12.90
C ALA A 252 0.73 -19.84 11.69
N GLN A 253 -0.12 -18.93 11.23
CA GLN A 253 -0.98 -19.07 10.04
C GLN A 253 -1.93 -20.28 10.06
N LEU A 254 -2.44 -20.67 11.22
CA LEU A 254 -3.32 -21.82 11.37
C LEU A 254 -4.73 -21.65 10.77
N TYR A 255 -5.07 -20.44 10.32
CA TYR A 255 -6.37 -20.06 9.78
C TYR A 255 -6.50 -20.21 8.26
N ARG A 256 -5.41 -20.56 7.56
CA ARG A 256 -5.38 -20.76 6.10
C ARG A 256 -4.47 -21.90 5.71
N THR A 257 -4.71 -22.46 4.52
CA THR A 257 -3.92 -23.60 4.01
C THR A 257 -2.72 -23.13 3.18
N LYS A 258 -1.73 -24.01 3.04
CA LYS A 258 -0.59 -23.75 2.15
C LYS A 258 -1.03 -23.72 0.69
N GLU A 259 -2.00 -24.55 0.34
CA GLU A 259 -2.59 -24.65 -0.99
C GLU A 259 -3.26 -23.33 -1.38
N GLU A 260 -3.99 -22.67 -0.48
CA GLU A 260 -4.56 -21.34 -0.70
C GLU A 260 -3.48 -20.30 -1.06
N VAL A 261 -2.38 -20.29 -0.31
CA VAL A 261 -1.26 -19.38 -0.58
C VAL A 261 -0.63 -19.66 -1.95
N GLU A 262 -0.44 -20.93 -2.31
CA GLU A 262 0.13 -21.31 -3.61
C GLU A 262 -0.79 -20.95 -4.79
N GLU A 263 -2.11 -21.03 -4.62
CA GLU A 263 -3.05 -20.57 -5.66
C GLU A 263 -2.91 -19.07 -5.94
N TYR A 264 -2.78 -18.24 -4.90
CA TYR A 264 -2.56 -16.80 -5.09
C TYR A 264 -1.19 -16.47 -5.67
N LYS A 265 -0.17 -17.32 -5.46
CA LYS A 265 1.14 -17.13 -6.09
C LYS A 265 1.11 -17.35 -7.61
N LYS A 266 0.12 -18.05 -8.14
CA LYS A 266 -0.06 -18.20 -9.59
C LYS A 266 -0.38 -16.88 -10.30
N ILE A 267 -0.96 -15.92 -9.59
CA ILE A 267 -1.26 -14.57 -10.07
C ILE A 267 -0.33 -13.52 -9.46
N ASP A 268 0.86 -13.92 -9.07
CA ASP A 268 1.86 -13.03 -8.46
C ASP A 268 2.13 -11.79 -9.33
N PRO A 269 2.07 -10.58 -8.77
CA PRO A 269 2.22 -9.35 -9.56
C PRO A 269 3.61 -9.23 -10.22
N ILE A 270 4.66 -9.71 -9.59
CA ILE A 270 6.02 -9.69 -10.18
C ILE A 270 6.08 -10.61 -11.39
N THR A 271 5.54 -11.81 -11.28
CA THR A 271 5.46 -12.78 -12.39
C THR A 271 4.62 -12.23 -13.54
N GLN A 272 3.47 -11.61 -13.27
CA GLN A 272 2.63 -10.98 -14.28
C GLN A 272 3.40 -9.93 -15.09
N VAL A 273 4.13 -9.04 -14.43
CA VAL A 273 4.91 -8.00 -15.08
C VAL A 273 6.08 -8.58 -15.86
N LEU A 274 6.77 -9.58 -15.30
CA LEU A 274 7.86 -10.28 -15.98
C LEU A 274 7.38 -10.96 -17.26
N ASP A 275 6.23 -11.60 -17.24
CA ASP A 275 5.64 -12.25 -18.43
C ASP A 275 5.35 -11.21 -19.53
N ILE A 276 4.78 -10.05 -19.18
CA ILE A 276 4.56 -8.96 -20.13
C ILE A 276 5.88 -8.45 -20.72
N ILE A 277 6.92 -8.31 -19.92
CA ILE A 277 8.25 -7.89 -20.38
C ILE A 277 8.81 -8.88 -21.40
N LYS A 278 8.69 -10.18 -21.11
CA LYS A 278 9.17 -11.24 -22.02
C LYS A 278 8.34 -11.34 -23.30
N GLU A 279 7.03 -11.36 -23.18
CA GLU A 279 6.10 -11.47 -24.32
C GLU A 279 6.23 -10.30 -25.30
N ASN A 280 6.52 -9.10 -24.82
CA ASN A 280 6.69 -7.92 -25.64
C ASN A 280 8.16 -7.63 -26.01
N ASN A 281 9.08 -8.47 -25.62
CA ASN A 281 10.53 -8.29 -25.83
C ASN A 281 11.04 -6.93 -25.30
N TYR A 282 10.56 -6.50 -24.14
CA TYR A 282 10.96 -5.22 -23.53
C TYR A 282 12.37 -5.26 -22.96
N ALA A 283 12.89 -6.44 -22.63
CA ALA A 283 14.24 -6.65 -22.15
C ALA A 283 14.74 -8.04 -22.52
N THR A 284 16.06 -8.20 -22.67
CA THR A 284 16.71 -9.49 -22.85
C THR A 284 16.81 -10.23 -21.51
N GLU A 285 17.07 -11.54 -21.57
CA GLU A 285 17.31 -12.33 -20.35
C GLU A 285 18.49 -11.77 -19.53
N ALA A 286 19.55 -11.31 -20.19
CA ALA A 286 20.70 -10.69 -19.52
C ALA A 286 20.34 -9.38 -18.82
N GLU A 287 19.49 -8.54 -19.42
CA GLU A 287 18.99 -7.31 -18.81
C GLU A 287 18.10 -7.61 -17.59
N ILE A 288 17.22 -8.62 -17.69
CA ILE A 288 16.37 -9.08 -16.59
C ILE A 288 17.22 -9.58 -15.42
N GLU A 289 18.24 -10.40 -15.71
CA GLU A 289 19.17 -10.88 -14.68
C GLU A 289 19.94 -9.73 -14.03
N THR A 290 20.35 -8.73 -14.78
CA THR A 290 21.01 -7.53 -14.26
C THR A 290 20.10 -6.79 -13.27
N ILE A 291 18.81 -6.65 -13.56
CA ILE A 291 17.83 -6.06 -12.65
C ILE A 291 17.70 -6.91 -11.37
N ASP A 292 17.63 -8.22 -11.52
CA ASP A 292 17.51 -9.15 -10.39
C ASP A 292 18.69 -9.08 -9.43
N GLN A 293 19.88 -8.79 -9.94
CA GLN A 293 21.12 -8.72 -9.15
C GLN A 293 21.37 -7.38 -8.47
N ARG A 294 20.69 -6.32 -8.85
CA ARG A 294 20.80 -4.98 -8.22
C ARG A 294 20.20 -4.95 -6.82
#